data_7b93f41934920c07eed389b7c6d9cd51
#
_entry.id   7b93f41934920c07eed389b7c6d9cd51
#
_cell.length_a   1.000
_cell.length_b   1.000
_cell.length_c   1.000
_cell.angle_alpha   90.00
_cell.angle_beta   90.00
_cell.angle_gamma   90.00
#
_symmetry.space_group_name_H-M   'P 1'
#
loop_
_entity.id
_entity.type
_entity.pdbx_description
1 polymer ?
#
loop_
_entity_poly.entity_id
_entity_poly.type
_entity_poly.pdbx_seq_one_letter_code
_entity_poly.pdbx_strand_id
1 'polypeptide(L)'
;MPQQAPQIIAHRGGTADAPENTIPAIKKALANGANAIWITLQLSKDNIPVLYRPILLEDLTNKSGKVSGYTAKQLTGFDASVNYNEKHNIQPKSAPRIGIPTLDDVLKAFPTTTFYLDIKSPDANPVAFAEALQKTLNATTKGEGNRLGRTRVYSTNDSYLKALDAVNEKSDAAHQIQRFESRDFTRTQLANITMAHKCELPADNKERWYGLELHRNVEVVEKYTLGEGRSKAVLSWDKEAVDCFRKNTNAHIIFFGINTPEDYMKAKELGANGVMVDSPSQFKKIAHDNK
;
A
#
# COMPACT_ATOMS: atom_id res chain seq x y z
N MET A 1 1.89 23.36 18.87
CA MET A 1 0.58 22.72 18.62
C MET A 1 0.75 21.23 18.86
N PRO A 2 -0.19 20.52 19.50
CA PRO A 2 -0.08 19.07 19.62
C PRO A 2 -0.05 18.45 18.22
N GLN A 3 0.93 17.58 17.97
CA GLN A 3 1.05 16.88 16.70
C GLN A 3 -0.17 15.99 16.48
N GLN A 4 -0.80 16.11 15.33
CA GLN A 4 -1.94 15.26 14.97
C GLN A 4 -1.49 13.79 14.93
N ALA A 5 -2.30 12.91 15.48
CA ALA A 5 -2.01 11.47 15.41
C ALA A 5 -2.00 10.99 13.94
N PRO A 6 -1.03 10.17 13.54
CA PRO A 6 -0.98 9.64 12.20
C PRO A 6 -2.19 8.74 11.89
N GLN A 7 -2.63 8.74 10.64
CA GLN A 7 -3.65 7.82 10.14
C GLN A 7 -3.18 6.37 10.31
N ILE A 8 -4.02 5.50 10.85
CA ILE A 8 -3.75 4.05 10.93
C ILE A 8 -4.19 3.39 9.63
N ILE A 9 -3.23 2.81 8.91
CA ILE A 9 -3.44 2.17 7.61
C ILE A 9 -3.25 0.67 7.78
N ALA A 10 -4.30 -0.12 7.52
CA ALA A 10 -4.25 -1.57 7.67
C ALA A 10 -3.55 -2.22 6.47
N HIS A 11 -2.34 -2.77 6.69
CA HIS A 11 -1.55 -3.48 5.69
C HIS A 11 -2.29 -4.71 5.19
N ARG A 12 -2.67 -4.72 3.90
CA ARG A 12 -3.49 -5.76 3.25
C ARG A 12 -4.78 -6.09 4.01
N GLY A 13 -5.38 -5.07 4.66
CA GLY A 13 -6.54 -5.24 5.51
C GLY A 13 -6.26 -5.75 6.92
N GLY A 14 -4.98 -5.81 7.34
CA GLY A 14 -4.56 -6.30 8.65
C GLY A 14 -4.15 -7.77 8.65
N THR A 15 -2.94 -8.05 8.15
CA THR A 15 -2.41 -9.41 7.93
C THR A 15 -2.30 -10.26 9.21
N ALA A 16 -2.16 -9.63 10.37
CA ALA A 16 -2.09 -10.32 11.65
C ALA A 16 -3.47 -10.66 12.25
N ASP A 17 -4.53 -9.98 11.80
CA ASP A 17 -5.86 -10.07 12.41
C ASP A 17 -6.85 -10.92 11.60
N ALA A 18 -6.63 -11.09 10.29
CA ALA A 18 -7.53 -11.80 9.37
C ALA A 18 -6.83 -12.20 8.07
N PRO A 19 -7.43 -13.09 7.24
CA PRO A 19 -6.89 -13.41 5.92
C PRO A 19 -6.69 -12.16 5.06
N GLU A 20 -5.45 -11.92 4.62
CA GLU A 20 -5.06 -10.71 3.92
C GLU A 20 -5.83 -10.46 2.61
N ASN A 21 -6.00 -9.17 2.24
CA ASN A 21 -6.64 -8.76 0.99
C ASN A 21 -8.05 -9.33 0.77
N THR A 22 -8.83 -9.44 1.83
CA THR A 22 -10.19 -9.95 1.79
C THR A 22 -11.19 -8.95 2.37
N ILE A 23 -12.45 -9.04 1.95
CA ILE A 23 -13.53 -8.19 2.48
C ILE A 23 -13.71 -8.35 3.99
N PRO A 24 -13.71 -9.58 4.58
CA PRO A 24 -13.76 -9.74 6.03
C PRO A 24 -12.59 -9.08 6.77
N ALA A 25 -11.36 -9.14 6.23
CA ALA A 25 -10.21 -8.46 6.82
C ALA A 25 -10.39 -6.94 6.85
N ILE A 26 -10.82 -6.34 5.75
CA ILE A 26 -11.08 -4.90 5.65
C ILE A 26 -12.15 -4.48 6.65
N LYS A 27 -13.27 -5.23 6.73
CA LYS A 27 -14.34 -4.97 7.70
C LYS A 27 -13.84 -5.01 9.14
N LYS A 28 -13.01 -6.00 9.48
CA LYS A 28 -12.40 -6.14 10.80
C LYS A 28 -11.43 -5.00 11.13
N ALA A 29 -10.59 -4.60 10.16
CA ALA A 29 -9.66 -3.50 10.32
C ALA A 29 -10.39 -2.19 10.63
N LEU A 30 -11.43 -1.86 9.88
CA LEU A 30 -12.26 -0.68 10.09
C LEU A 30 -12.95 -0.71 11.46
N ALA A 31 -13.49 -1.85 11.88
CA ALA A 31 -14.07 -2.04 13.22
C ALA A 31 -13.05 -1.88 14.35
N ASN A 32 -11.77 -2.11 14.07
CA ASN A 32 -10.64 -1.87 14.99
C ASN A 32 -10.04 -0.46 14.88
N GLY A 33 -10.68 0.46 14.16
CA GLY A 33 -10.30 1.86 14.12
C GLY A 33 -9.25 2.22 13.05
N ALA A 34 -9.00 1.35 12.07
CA ALA A 34 -8.21 1.73 10.90
C ALA A 34 -8.90 2.88 10.15
N ASN A 35 -8.13 3.88 9.74
CA ASN A 35 -8.61 5.05 9.00
C ASN A 35 -8.58 4.81 7.49
N ALA A 36 -7.67 3.96 7.03
CA ALA A 36 -7.49 3.61 5.63
C ALA A 36 -6.99 2.16 5.50
N ILE A 37 -7.12 1.63 4.30
CA ILE A 37 -6.74 0.26 3.98
C ILE A 37 -5.72 0.26 2.86
N TRP A 38 -4.62 -0.46 3.06
CA TRP A 38 -3.63 -0.78 2.04
C TRP A 38 -3.93 -2.15 1.46
N ILE A 39 -4.18 -2.23 0.16
CA ILE A 39 -4.49 -3.48 -0.54
C ILE A 39 -3.53 -3.71 -1.70
N THR A 40 -3.30 -4.97 -2.03
CA THR A 40 -2.41 -5.37 -3.12
C THR A 40 -3.21 -5.85 -4.32
N LEU A 41 -2.87 -5.35 -5.50
CA LEU A 41 -3.59 -5.64 -6.73
C LEU A 41 -2.76 -6.47 -7.69
N GLN A 42 -3.42 -7.43 -8.34
CA GLN A 42 -2.97 -8.13 -9.53
C GLN A 42 -4.07 -8.09 -10.60
N LEU A 43 -3.70 -8.38 -11.85
CA LEU A 43 -4.64 -8.39 -12.98
C LEU A 43 -5.03 -9.82 -13.32
N SER A 44 -6.33 -10.11 -13.37
CA SER A 44 -6.87 -11.39 -13.82
C SER A 44 -6.67 -11.61 -15.32
N LYS A 45 -6.94 -12.84 -15.79
CA LYS A 45 -6.88 -13.19 -17.21
C LYS A 45 -7.78 -12.31 -18.10
N ASP A 46 -8.90 -11.88 -17.58
CA ASP A 46 -9.87 -10.99 -18.24
C ASP A 46 -9.67 -9.50 -17.90
N ASN A 47 -8.44 -9.12 -17.49
CA ASN A 47 -8.04 -7.74 -17.19
C ASN A 47 -8.89 -7.05 -16.12
N ILE A 48 -9.30 -7.77 -15.10
CA ILE A 48 -10.01 -7.22 -13.94
C ILE A 48 -9.04 -7.11 -12.76
N PRO A 49 -8.87 -5.94 -12.11
CA PRO A 49 -8.07 -5.82 -10.91
C PRO A 49 -8.69 -6.62 -9.75
N VAL A 50 -7.88 -7.50 -9.13
CA VAL A 50 -8.27 -8.33 -7.99
C VAL A 50 -7.29 -8.16 -6.84
N LEU A 51 -7.73 -8.45 -5.62
CA LEU A 51 -6.91 -8.35 -4.41
C LEU A 51 -6.18 -9.65 -4.15
N TYR A 52 -4.90 -9.69 -4.44
CA TYR A 52 -4.02 -10.82 -4.13
C TYR A 52 -2.56 -10.38 -4.20
N ARG A 53 -1.70 -10.85 -3.28
CA ARG A 53 -0.31 -10.38 -3.21
C ARG A 53 0.72 -11.40 -3.71
N PRO A 54 0.73 -12.67 -3.28
CA PRO A 54 1.76 -13.61 -3.69
C PRO A 54 1.80 -13.82 -5.21
N ILE A 55 2.93 -14.31 -5.70
CA ILE A 55 3.08 -14.69 -7.13
C ILE A 55 2.20 -15.90 -7.45
N LEU A 56 2.11 -16.86 -6.52
CA LEU A 56 1.43 -18.12 -6.72
C LEU A 56 0.18 -18.23 -5.83
N LEU A 57 -0.88 -18.78 -6.38
CA LEU A 57 -2.16 -18.97 -5.69
C LEU A 57 -2.08 -20.00 -4.55
N GLU A 58 -1.22 -21.00 -4.66
CA GLU A 58 -0.98 -22.02 -3.63
C GLU A 58 -0.41 -21.43 -2.33
N ASP A 59 0.15 -20.24 -2.36
CA ASP A 59 0.70 -19.59 -1.16
C ASP A 59 -0.38 -19.23 -0.13
N LEU A 60 -1.60 -18.90 -0.58
CA LEU A 60 -2.69 -18.49 0.32
C LEU A 60 -4.02 -19.22 0.09
N THR A 61 -4.18 -19.92 -1.03
CA THR A 61 -5.47 -20.49 -1.46
C THR A 61 -5.43 -22.02 -1.61
N ASN A 62 -6.59 -22.58 -1.91
CA ASN A 62 -6.77 -24.00 -2.27
C ASN A 62 -6.50 -24.31 -3.76
N LYS A 63 -5.88 -23.36 -4.51
CA LYS A 63 -5.61 -23.48 -5.93
C LYS A 63 -4.14 -23.18 -6.25
N SER A 64 -3.68 -23.59 -7.42
CA SER A 64 -2.31 -23.38 -7.86
C SER A 64 -2.24 -22.53 -9.12
N GLY A 65 -1.05 -22.01 -9.40
CA GLY A 65 -0.76 -21.17 -10.55
C GLY A 65 -0.78 -19.68 -10.23
N LYS A 66 -0.91 -18.86 -11.28
CA LYS A 66 -0.89 -17.40 -11.18
C LYS A 66 -2.29 -16.80 -11.31
N VAL A 67 -2.51 -15.64 -10.70
CA VAL A 67 -3.75 -14.86 -10.86
C VAL A 67 -4.09 -14.63 -12.33
N SER A 68 -3.09 -14.30 -13.16
CA SER A 68 -3.26 -14.06 -14.60
C SER A 68 -3.73 -15.28 -15.41
N GLY A 69 -3.70 -16.48 -14.85
CA GLY A 69 -4.21 -17.69 -15.47
C GLY A 69 -5.73 -17.89 -15.35
N TYR A 70 -6.41 -17.09 -14.53
CA TYR A 70 -7.82 -17.27 -14.19
C TYR A 70 -8.62 -15.98 -14.39
N THR A 71 -9.89 -16.13 -14.77
CA THR A 71 -10.82 -14.98 -14.82
C THR A 71 -11.16 -14.49 -13.42
N ALA A 72 -11.60 -13.24 -13.31
CA ALA A 72 -12.03 -12.69 -12.02
C ALA A 72 -13.13 -13.53 -11.38
N LYS A 73 -14.08 -14.04 -12.15
CA LYS A 73 -15.15 -14.93 -11.68
C LYS A 73 -14.61 -16.24 -11.10
N GLN A 74 -13.59 -16.84 -11.71
CA GLN A 74 -12.94 -18.04 -11.18
C GLN A 74 -12.23 -17.73 -9.86
N LEU A 75 -11.47 -16.62 -9.80
CA LEU A 75 -10.73 -16.19 -8.61
C LEU A 75 -11.65 -15.93 -7.42
N THR A 76 -12.80 -15.32 -7.61
CA THR A 76 -13.80 -15.13 -6.55
C THR A 76 -14.37 -16.44 -6.01
N GLY A 77 -14.26 -17.52 -6.78
CA GLY A 77 -14.65 -18.88 -6.36
C GLY A 77 -13.58 -19.62 -5.56
N PHE A 78 -12.34 -19.13 -5.49
CA PHE A 78 -11.25 -19.76 -4.73
C PHE A 78 -11.33 -19.37 -3.26
N ASP A 79 -10.66 -20.14 -2.40
CA ASP A 79 -10.63 -19.87 -0.96
C ASP A 79 -9.30 -19.23 -0.55
N ALA A 80 -9.32 -17.94 -0.26
CA ALA A 80 -8.16 -17.15 0.16
C ALA A 80 -7.92 -17.21 1.68
N SER A 81 -8.68 -17.98 2.43
CA SER A 81 -8.51 -18.13 3.88
C SER A 81 -7.66 -19.32 4.31
N VAL A 82 -7.32 -20.22 3.38
CA VAL A 82 -6.67 -21.51 3.67
C VAL A 82 -5.42 -21.36 4.51
N ASN A 83 -4.45 -20.60 4.02
CA ASN A 83 -3.17 -20.42 4.71
C ASN A 83 -3.33 -19.75 6.08
N TYR A 84 -4.20 -18.73 6.17
CA TYR A 84 -4.47 -18.06 7.44
C TYR A 84 -5.11 -19.02 8.45
N ASN A 85 -6.11 -19.80 8.03
CA ASN A 85 -6.80 -20.76 8.88
C ASN A 85 -5.85 -21.85 9.39
N GLU A 86 -4.97 -22.37 8.51
CA GLU A 86 -3.96 -23.36 8.91
C GLU A 86 -3.00 -22.79 9.97
N LYS A 87 -2.45 -21.59 9.74
CA LYS A 87 -1.54 -20.94 10.68
C LYS A 87 -2.17 -20.64 12.04
N HIS A 88 -3.48 -20.42 12.08
CA HIS A 88 -4.21 -20.08 13.31
C HIS A 88 -5.01 -21.24 13.89
N ASN A 89 -4.82 -22.46 13.36
CA ASN A 89 -5.53 -23.68 13.79
C ASN A 89 -7.06 -23.55 13.73
N ILE A 90 -7.57 -22.79 12.75
CA ILE A 90 -9.01 -22.62 12.52
C ILE A 90 -9.52 -23.79 11.67
N GLN A 91 -10.47 -24.55 12.20
CA GLN A 91 -10.99 -25.73 11.51
C GLN A 91 -11.83 -25.33 10.28
N PRO A 92 -11.64 -25.98 9.10
CA PRO A 92 -12.37 -25.63 7.88
C PRO A 92 -13.89 -25.70 8.00
N LYS A 93 -14.40 -26.59 8.84
CA LYS A 93 -15.85 -26.76 9.08
C LYS A 93 -16.49 -25.58 9.83
N SER A 94 -15.69 -24.79 10.56
CA SER A 94 -16.14 -23.63 11.33
C SER A 94 -15.87 -22.29 10.65
N ALA A 95 -15.14 -22.30 9.53
CA ALA A 95 -14.78 -21.09 8.80
C ALA A 95 -15.45 -21.05 7.41
N PRO A 96 -16.16 -19.99 7.08
CA PRO A 96 -16.70 -19.83 5.73
C PRO A 96 -15.59 -19.65 4.71
N ARG A 97 -15.81 -20.12 3.49
CA ARG A 97 -14.93 -19.82 2.35
C ARG A 97 -14.90 -18.32 2.10
N ILE A 98 -13.69 -17.77 1.87
CA ILE A 98 -13.47 -16.35 1.57
C ILE A 98 -12.85 -16.27 0.20
N GLY A 99 -13.57 -15.69 -0.79
CA GLY A 99 -13.09 -15.53 -2.16
C GLY A 99 -12.05 -14.44 -2.29
N ILE A 100 -11.29 -14.48 -3.40
CA ILE A 100 -10.43 -13.38 -3.84
C ILE A 100 -11.36 -12.30 -4.40
N PRO A 101 -11.47 -11.10 -3.78
CA PRO A 101 -12.40 -10.08 -4.25
C PRO A 101 -11.83 -9.30 -5.45
N THR A 102 -12.71 -8.76 -6.28
CA THR A 102 -12.32 -7.73 -7.25
C THR A 102 -12.17 -6.38 -6.55
N LEU A 103 -11.38 -5.48 -7.14
CA LEU A 103 -11.30 -4.10 -6.66
C LEU A 103 -12.66 -3.41 -6.68
N ASP A 104 -13.46 -3.63 -7.73
CA ASP A 104 -14.80 -3.07 -7.84
C ASP A 104 -15.72 -3.50 -6.69
N ASP A 105 -15.72 -4.79 -6.35
CA ASP A 105 -16.50 -5.33 -5.22
C ASP A 105 -16.08 -4.67 -3.89
N VAL A 106 -14.78 -4.50 -3.67
CA VAL A 106 -14.25 -3.87 -2.46
C VAL A 106 -14.65 -2.39 -2.37
N LEU A 107 -14.52 -1.65 -3.47
CA LEU A 107 -14.89 -0.23 -3.49
C LEU A 107 -16.38 0.00 -3.26
N LYS A 108 -17.23 -0.90 -3.77
CA LYS A 108 -18.68 -0.90 -3.51
C LYS A 108 -19.03 -1.28 -2.09
N ALA A 109 -18.35 -2.30 -1.53
CA ALA A 109 -18.60 -2.75 -0.16
C ALA A 109 -18.21 -1.70 0.90
N PHE A 110 -17.25 -0.82 0.57
CA PHE A 110 -16.74 0.22 1.47
C PHE A 110 -16.74 1.59 0.76
N PRO A 111 -17.91 2.19 0.56
CA PRO A 111 -18.10 3.32 -0.36
C PRO A 111 -17.44 4.63 0.08
N THR A 112 -17.05 4.77 1.33
CA THR A 112 -16.43 5.98 1.90
C THR A 112 -15.00 5.77 2.40
N THR A 113 -14.50 4.53 2.34
CA THR A 113 -13.17 4.18 2.86
C THR A 113 -12.07 4.64 1.91
N THR A 114 -10.99 5.18 2.47
CA THR A 114 -9.75 5.47 1.74
C THR A 114 -8.95 4.20 1.52
N PHE A 115 -8.51 3.98 0.28
CA PHE A 115 -7.68 2.85 -0.11
C PHE A 115 -6.36 3.30 -0.73
N TYR A 116 -5.28 2.64 -0.33
CA TYR A 116 -3.99 2.67 -0.99
C TYR A 116 -3.82 1.39 -1.81
N LEU A 117 -3.57 1.55 -3.11
CA LEU A 117 -3.61 0.47 -4.10
C LEU A 117 -2.19 0.12 -4.54
N ASP A 118 -1.65 -0.97 -4.03
CA ASP A 118 -0.28 -1.43 -4.32
C ASP A 118 -0.29 -2.42 -5.48
N ILE A 119 0.27 -2.04 -6.63
CA ILE A 119 0.36 -2.91 -7.80
C ILE A 119 1.55 -3.86 -7.63
N LYS A 120 1.26 -5.16 -7.52
CA LYS A 120 2.26 -6.25 -7.42
C LYS A 120 1.98 -7.39 -8.38
N SER A 121 1.59 -7.09 -9.60
CA SER A 121 1.39 -8.10 -10.64
C SER A 121 2.75 -8.56 -11.19
N PRO A 122 3.06 -9.85 -11.19
CA PRO A 122 4.35 -10.34 -11.64
C PRO A 122 4.51 -10.33 -13.16
N ASP A 123 3.41 -10.34 -13.92
CA ASP A 123 3.37 -10.60 -15.35
C ASP A 123 2.32 -9.78 -16.13
N ALA A 124 1.66 -8.82 -15.51
CA ALA A 124 0.71 -7.98 -16.23
C ALA A 124 1.42 -6.99 -17.16
N ASN A 125 0.79 -6.71 -18.29
CA ASN A 125 1.17 -5.59 -19.13
C ASN A 125 0.85 -4.27 -18.38
N PRO A 126 1.81 -3.35 -18.19
CA PRO A 126 1.58 -2.12 -17.45
C PRO A 126 0.50 -1.22 -18.04
N VAL A 127 0.39 -1.13 -19.37
CA VAL A 127 -0.64 -0.33 -20.04
C VAL A 127 -2.02 -0.92 -19.80
N ALA A 128 -2.17 -2.25 -19.96
CA ALA A 128 -3.43 -2.94 -19.68
C ALA A 128 -3.87 -2.77 -18.22
N PHE A 129 -2.92 -2.78 -17.29
CA PHE A 129 -3.22 -2.55 -15.87
C PHE A 129 -3.69 -1.11 -15.61
N ALA A 130 -3.00 -0.12 -16.17
CA ALA A 130 -3.36 1.28 -16.03
C ALA A 130 -4.77 1.56 -16.60
N GLU A 131 -5.09 1.01 -17.77
CA GLU A 131 -6.42 1.12 -18.39
C GLU A 131 -7.51 0.43 -17.56
N ALA A 132 -7.22 -0.75 -16.99
CA ALA A 132 -8.14 -1.46 -16.11
C ALA A 132 -8.41 -0.68 -14.81
N LEU A 133 -7.39 -0.06 -14.22
CA LEU A 133 -7.55 0.82 -13.07
C LEU A 133 -8.34 2.07 -13.43
N GLN A 134 -8.04 2.73 -14.53
CA GLN A 134 -8.79 3.89 -14.99
C GLN A 134 -10.27 3.56 -15.15
N LYS A 135 -10.60 2.46 -15.80
CA LYS A 135 -11.98 1.99 -15.96
C LYS A 135 -12.67 1.77 -14.62
N THR A 136 -11.99 1.08 -13.68
CA THR A 136 -12.56 0.73 -12.38
C THR A 136 -12.74 1.98 -11.50
N LEU A 137 -11.74 2.88 -11.46
CA LEU A 137 -11.77 4.05 -10.59
C LEU A 137 -12.67 5.18 -11.10
N ASN A 138 -12.91 5.26 -12.41
CA ASN A 138 -13.86 6.20 -13.00
C ASN A 138 -15.30 5.68 -13.03
N ALA A 139 -15.55 4.43 -12.66
CA ALA A 139 -16.90 3.92 -12.54
C ALA A 139 -17.66 4.62 -11.41
N THR A 140 -18.90 5.01 -11.69
CA THR A 140 -19.78 5.65 -10.70
C THR A 140 -20.88 4.70 -10.27
N THR A 141 -21.10 4.60 -8.97
CA THR A 141 -22.19 3.80 -8.40
C THR A 141 -23.03 4.71 -7.49
N LYS A 142 -24.34 4.64 -7.59
CA LYS A 142 -25.25 5.43 -6.75
C LYS A 142 -25.01 5.17 -5.27
N GLY A 143 -24.79 6.23 -4.50
CA GLY A 143 -24.50 6.13 -3.06
C GLY A 143 -23.05 5.84 -2.72
N GLU A 144 -22.16 5.71 -3.70
CA GLU A 144 -20.72 5.56 -3.51
C GLU A 144 -20.01 6.92 -3.64
N GLY A 145 -19.03 7.17 -2.78
CA GLY A 145 -18.15 8.35 -2.89
C GLY A 145 -17.23 8.27 -4.11
N ASN A 146 -16.69 9.41 -4.54
CA ASN A 146 -15.73 9.48 -5.64
C ASN A 146 -14.52 8.55 -5.39
N ARG A 147 -14.36 7.53 -6.21
CA ARG A 147 -13.29 6.53 -6.09
C ARG A 147 -11.91 7.14 -6.27
N LEU A 148 -11.74 8.04 -7.25
CA LEU A 148 -10.46 8.73 -7.51
C LEU A 148 -10.03 9.58 -6.32
N GLY A 149 -10.96 10.28 -5.66
CA GLY A 149 -10.68 11.12 -4.51
C GLY A 149 -10.26 10.36 -3.25
N ARG A 150 -10.64 9.08 -3.14
CA ARG A 150 -10.36 8.22 -1.98
C ARG A 150 -9.38 7.08 -2.24
N THR A 151 -8.69 7.09 -3.38
CA THR A 151 -7.68 6.10 -3.72
C THR A 151 -6.35 6.75 -4.09
N ARG A 152 -5.25 6.08 -3.79
CA ARG A 152 -3.88 6.45 -4.20
C ARG A 152 -3.14 5.19 -4.63
N VAL A 153 -2.54 5.20 -5.80
CA VAL A 153 -1.79 4.05 -6.34
C VAL A 153 -0.34 4.10 -5.89
N TYR A 154 0.20 2.96 -5.54
CA TYR A 154 1.60 2.73 -5.22
C TYR A 154 2.15 1.57 -6.05
N SER A 155 3.41 1.63 -6.41
CA SER A 155 4.13 0.50 -6.99
C SER A 155 5.62 0.59 -6.71
N THR A 156 6.27 -0.56 -6.55
CA THR A 156 7.73 -0.68 -6.54
C THR A 156 8.30 -0.82 -7.96
N ASN A 157 7.44 -0.95 -8.97
CA ASN A 157 7.82 -1.07 -10.37
C ASN A 157 7.43 0.21 -11.14
N ASP A 158 8.43 0.97 -11.57
CA ASP A 158 8.25 2.23 -12.28
C ASP A 158 7.51 2.08 -13.62
N SER A 159 7.50 0.90 -14.22
CA SER A 159 6.75 0.67 -15.48
C SER A 159 5.25 0.88 -15.28
N TYR A 160 4.70 0.47 -14.12
CA TYR A 160 3.29 0.72 -13.80
C TYR A 160 3.02 2.21 -13.55
N LEU A 161 3.92 2.90 -12.86
CA LEU A 161 3.78 4.35 -12.61
C LEU A 161 3.83 5.16 -13.90
N LYS A 162 4.74 4.83 -14.82
CA LYS A 162 4.82 5.45 -16.15
C LYS A 162 3.55 5.21 -16.98
N ALA A 163 2.99 3.99 -16.91
CA ALA A 163 1.74 3.67 -17.62
C ALA A 163 0.55 4.46 -17.04
N LEU A 164 0.49 4.65 -15.72
CA LEU A 164 -0.52 5.49 -15.07
C LEU A 164 -0.38 6.96 -15.49
N ASP A 165 0.85 7.49 -15.53
CA ASP A 165 1.10 8.86 -15.98
C ASP A 165 0.65 9.05 -17.43
N ALA A 166 0.94 8.09 -18.32
CA ALA A 166 0.52 8.14 -19.71
C ALA A 166 -1.02 8.10 -19.90
N VAL A 167 -1.74 7.39 -19.02
CA VAL A 167 -3.20 7.40 -18.97
C VAL A 167 -3.71 8.75 -18.46
N ASN A 168 -3.09 9.30 -17.44
CA ASN A 168 -3.43 10.60 -16.87
C ASN A 168 -3.24 11.76 -17.85
N GLU A 169 -2.20 11.73 -18.68
CA GLU A 169 -1.95 12.75 -19.73
C GLU A 169 -3.09 12.85 -20.74
N LYS A 170 -3.83 11.76 -20.94
CA LYS A 170 -4.98 11.70 -21.85
C LYS A 170 -6.31 11.99 -21.15
N SER A 171 -6.29 12.18 -19.84
CA SER A 171 -7.47 12.39 -19.00
C SER A 171 -7.56 13.84 -18.55
N ASP A 172 -8.75 14.38 -18.41
CA ASP A 172 -8.94 15.65 -17.72
C ASP A 172 -8.61 15.53 -16.22
N ALA A 173 -8.42 16.66 -15.55
CA ALA A 173 -7.98 16.71 -14.15
C ALA A 173 -8.93 15.97 -13.19
N ALA A 174 -10.23 15.91 -13.50
CA ALA A 174 -11.24 15.25 -12.66
C ALA A 174 -11.17 13.71 -12.74
N HIS A 175 -10.54 13.17 -13.80
CA HIS A 175 -10.44 11.74 -14.07
C HIS A 175 -9.02 11.18 -13.93
N GLN A 176 -8.09 11.95 -13.37
CA GLN A 176 -6.72 11.51 -13.13
C GLN A 176 -6.61 10.61 -11.91
N ILE A 177 -5.83 9.54 -12.07
CA ILE A 177 -5.49 8.62 -10.99
C ILE A 177 -4.37 9.24 -10.15
N GLN A 178 -4.60 9.40 -8.86
CA GLN A 178 -3.58 9.86 -7.91
C GLN A 178 -2.63 8.73 -7.53
N ARG A 179 -1.34 9.03 -7.38
CA ARG A 179 -0.32 8.05 -7.02
C ARG A 179 0.74 8.59 -6.07
N PHE A 180 1.42 7.69 -5.40
CA PHE A 180 2.65 7.97 -4.68
C PHE A 180 3.79 8.31 -5.64
N GLU A 181 4.76 9.08 -5.16
CA GLU A 181 6.08 9.14 -5.79
C GLU A 181 6.73 7.75 -5.79
N SER A 182 7.66 7.51 -6.73
CA SER A 182 8.28 6.19 -6.83
C SER A 182 9.05 5.86 -5.57
N ARG A 183 9.07 4.56 -5.23
CA ARG A 183 9.85 4.07 -4.08
C ARG A 183 11.32 4.41 -4.21
N ASP A 184 11.90 4.23 -5.41
CA ASP A 184 13.31 4.48 -5.65
C ASP A 184 13.65 5.96 -5.50
N PHE A 185 12.80 6.86 -5.98
CA PHE A 185 12.96 8.29 -5.75
C PHE A 185 12.94 8.61 -4.25
N THR A 186 11.93 8.15 -3.52
CA THR A 186 11.79 8.41 -2.08
C THR A 186 12.99 7.89 -1.29
N ARG A 187 13.43 6.66 -1.58
CA ARG A 187 14.59 6.04 -0.95
C ARG A 187 15.88 6.80 -1.25
N THR A 188 16.09 7.20 -2.49
CA THR A 188 17.27 7.95 -2.92
C THR A 188 17.34 9.31 -2.23
N GLN A 189 16.22 10.03 -2.18
CA GLN A 189 16.17 11.33 -1.48
C GLN A 189 16.42 11.17 0.02
N LEU A 190 15.81 10.16 0.66
CA LEU A 190 16.07 9.88 2.07
C LEU A 190 17.56 9.59 2.33
N ALA A 191 18.20 8.78 1.48
CA ALA A 191 19.63 8.47 1.60
C ALA A 191 20.51 9.73 1.40
N ASN A 192 20.21 10.56 0.41
CA ASN A 192 20.95 11.81 0.17
C ASN A 192 20.85 12.76 1.37
N ILE A 193 19.69 12.86 2.00
CA ILE A 193 19.49 13.73 3.16
C ILE A 193 20.23 13.15 4.37
N THR A 194 19.99 11.89 4.72
CA THR A 194 20.52 11.30 5.96
C THR A 194 22.00 11.01 5.91
N MET A 195 22.58 10.72 4.73
CA MET A 195 23.99 10.39 4.58
C MET A 195 24.86 11.56 4.13
N ALA A 196 24.31 12.53 3.39
CA ALA A 196 25.07 13.61 2.78
C ALA A 196 24.53 15.02 3.09
N HIS A 197 23.47 15.12 3.92
CA HIS A 197 22.79 16.38 4.25
C HIS A 197 22.36 17.21 3.02
N LYS A 198 22.01 16.50 1.93
CA LYS A 198 21.54 17.11 0.68
C LYS A 198 20.03 16.99 0.55
N CYS A 199 19.37 18.13 0.51
CA CYS A 199 17.93 18.25 0.33
C CYS A 199 17.64 18.81 -1.08
N GLU A 200 17.36 17.93 -2.03
CA GLU A 200 17.14 18.26 -3.45
C GLU A 200 15.73 17.87 -3.91
N LEU A 201 14.73 18.17 -3.09
CA LEU A 201 13.33 17.90 -3.42
C LEU A 201 12.71 19.05 -4.23
N PRO A 202 11.68 18.75 -5.08
CA PRO A 202 10.97 19.78 -5.81
C PRO A 202 10.38 20.84 -4.87
N ALA A 203 10.62 22.11 -5.18
CA ALA A 203 10.15 23.24 -4.39
C ALA A 203 8.73 23.73 -4.80
N ASP A 204 8.04 23.00 -5.69
CA ASP A 204 6.65 23.28 -6.03
C ASP A 204 5.71 22.79 -4.92
N ASN A 205 4.56 23.43 -4.79
CA ASN A 205 3.55 23.05 -3.79
C ASN A 205 2.53 22.01 -4.31
N LYS A 206 2.94 21.16 -5.25
CA LYS A 206 2.07 20.07 -5.71
C LYS A 206 1.86 19.04 -4.61
N GLU A 207 0.66 18.51 -4.52
CA GLU A 207 0.38 17.40 -3.61
C GLU A 207 1.23 16.19 -4.00
N ARG A 208 2.00 15.65 -3.04
CA ARG A 208 2.85 14.47 -3.23
C ARG A 208 2.71 13.51 -2.06
N TRP A 209 2.72 12.24 -2.40
CA TRP A 209 2.65 11.13 -1.45
C TRP A 209 3.95 10.35 -1.49
N TYR A 210 4.56 10.20 -0.32
CA TYR A 210 5.81 9.46 -0.13
C TYR A 210 5.57 8.31 0.82
N GLY A 211 6.00 7.10 0.46
CA GLY A 211 5.87 5.92 1.29
C GLY A 211 7.16 5.13 1.33
N LEU A 212 7.67 4.87 2.54
CA LEU A 212 8.83 4.01 2.78
C LEU A 212 8.80 3.51 4.22
N GLU A 213 9.54 2.44 4.50
CA GLU A 213 9.75 1.95 5.84
C GLU A 213 10.42 3.00 6.74
N LEU A 214 9.98 3.09 8.00
CA LEU A 214 10.59 3.98 9.01
C LEU A 214 12.08 3.64 9.19
N HIS A 215 12.40 2.34 9.22
CA HIS A 215 13.75 1.80 9.28
C HIS A 215 13.92 0.74 8.19
N ARG A 216 14.99 0.81 7.44
CA ARG A 216 15.29 -0.16 6.38
C ARG A 216 16.76 -0.54 6.38
N ASN A 217 17.03 -1.84 6.44
CA ASN A 217 18.37 -2.35 6.18
C ASN A 217 18.71 -2.18 4.71
N VAL A 218 19.82 -1.55 4.42
CA VAL A 218 20.35 -1.31 3.08
C VAL A 218 21.80 -1.77 2.99
N GLU A 219 22.24 -2.11 1.79
CA GLU A 219 23.63 -2.33 1.49
C GLU A 219 24.14 -1.15 0.66
N VAL A 220 25.12 -0.45 1.18
CA VAL A 220 25.82 0.62 0.47
C VAL A 220 26.92 -0.02 -0.35
N VAL A 221 26.89 0.21 -1.67
CA VAL A 221 27.89 -0.31 -2.60
C VAL A 221 28.68 0.86 -3.18
N GLU A 222 29.98 0.88 -2.89
CA GLU A 222 30.92 1.84 -3.46
C GLU A 222 31.75 1.13 -4.54
N LYS A 223 31.73 1.67 -5.74
CA LYS A 223 32.45 1.09 -6.88
C LYS A 223 33.78 1.78 -7.09
N TYR A 224 34.83 1.02 -7.16
CA TYR A 224 36.21 1.44 -7.46
C TYR A 224 36.61 0.93 -8.84
N THR A 225 37.73 1.44 -9.35
CA THR A 225 38.28 1.03 -10.67
C THR A 225 38.55 -0.49 -10.76
N LEU A 226 38.97 -1.11 -9.66
CA LEU A 226 39.38 -2.52 -9.58
C LEU A 226 38.52 -3.38 -8.64
N GLY A 227 37.33 -2.91 -8.30
CA GLY A 227 36.47 -3.69 -7.40
C GLY A 227 35.31 -2.85 -6.83
N GLU A 228 34.67 -3.42 -5.82
CA GLU A 228 33.62 -2.74 -5.08
C GLU A 228 33.73 -3.00 -3.57
N GLY A 229 33.42 -1.98 -2.78
CA GLY A 229 33.23 -2.08 -1.34
C GLY A 229 31.74 -2.20 -1.03
N ARG A 230 31.40 -3.07 -0.06
CA ARG A 230 30.03 -3.26 0.40
C ARG A 230 29.96 -3.07 1.90
N SER A 231 29.01 -2.28 2.38
CA SER A 231 28.76 -2.10 3.81
C SER A 231 27.26 -2.14 4.10
N LYS A 232 26.92 -2.76 5.23
CA LYS A 232 25.53 -2.78 5.72
C LYS A 232 25.26 -1.51 6.49
N ALA A 233 24.11 -0.90 6.25
CA ALA A 233 23.65 0.29 6.97
C ALA A 233 22.13 0.20 7.22
N VAL A 234 21.65 1.01 8.16
CA VAL A 234 20.21 1.19 8.38
C VAL A 234 19.84 2.57 7.90
N LEU A 235 18.98 2.62 6.89
CA LEU A 235 18.37 3.87 6.42
C LEU A 235 17.13 4.13 7.27
N SER A 236 17.11 5.25 7.99
CA SER A 236 16.04 5.64 8.89
C SER A 236 15.59 7.06 8.63
N TRP A 237 14.30 7.31 8.80
CA TRP A 237 13.78 8.67 8.82
C TRP A 237 14.16 9.37 10.12
N ASP A 238 14.61 10.61 10.00
CA ASP A 238 14.90 11.52 11.09
C ASP A 238 14.20 12.86 10.88
N LYS A 239 14.39 13.78 11.81
CA LYS A 239 13.78 15.11 11.73
C LYS A 239 14.28 15.90 10.51
N GLU A 240 15.57 15.81 10.18
CA GLU A 240 16.15 16.51 9.02
C GLU A 240 15.50 16.04 7.72
N ALA A 241 15.32 14.73 7.57
CA ALA A 241 14.65 14.15 6.41
C ALA A 241 13.20 14.61 6.31
N VAL A 242 12.44 14.51 7.39
CA VAL A 242 11.04 14.95 7.40
C VAL A 242 10.92 16.44 7.11
N ASP A 243 11.75 17.27 7.71
CA ASP A 243 11.75 18.72 7.46
C ASP A 243 12.07 19.05 5.99
N CYS A 244 12.98 18.28 5.36
CA CYS A 244 13.27 18.44 3.93
C CYS A 244 12.05 18.11 3.06
N PHE A 245 11.41 16.95 3.29
CA PHE A 245 10.21 16.57 2.54
C PHE A 245 9.05 17.56 2.77
N ARG A 246 8.97 18.16 3.97
CA ARG A 246 7.95 19.15 4.37
C ARG A 246 8.21 20.57 3.85
N LYS A 247 9.34 20.85 3.19
CA LYS A 247 9.50 22.10 2.42
C LYS A 247 8.39 22.27 1.37
N ASN A 248 7.89 21.15 0.83
CA ASN A 248 6.60 21.11 0.17
C ASN A 248 5.51 20.93 1.23
N THR A 249 4.70 21.94 1.49
CA THR A 249 3.63 21.93 2.51
C THR A 249 2.50 20.94 2.22
N ASN A 250 2.39 20.47 0.97
CA ASN A 250 1.41 19.48 0.51
C ASN A 250 2.01 18.06 0.39
N ALA A 251 3.16 17.82 1.04
CA ALA A 251 3.75 16.48 1.11
C ALA A 251 3.06 15.63 2.18
N HIS A 252 2.70 14.41 1.78
CA HIS A 252 2.15 13.39 2.66
C HIS A 252 3.19 12.27 2.85
N ILE A 253 3.55 11.97 4.09
CA ILE A 253 4.56 10.98 4.45
C ILE A 253 3.88 9.83 5.17
N ILE A 254 4.02 8.62 4.60
CA ILE A 254 3.47 7.37 5.15
C ILE A 254 4.63 6.45 5.51
N PHE A 255 4.72 6.04 6.77
CA PHE A 255 5.72 5.08 7.21
C PHE A 255 5.17 3.65 7.16
N PHE A 256 5.94 2.77 6.52
CA PHE A 256 5.63 1.35 6.42
C PHE A 256 6.23 0.56 7.59
N GLY A 257 5.64 -0.59 7.90
CA GLY A 257 6.17 -1.54 8.86
C GLY A 257 6.12 -1.06 10.32
N ILE A 258 5.11 -0.30 10.68
CA ILE A 258 4.92 0.19 12.05
C ILE A 258 4.13 -0.85 12.85
N ASN A 259 4.84 -1.72 13.56
CA ASN A 259 4.26 -2.85 14.28
C ASN A 259 4.57 -2.86 15.79
N THR A 260 5.27 -1.83 16.29
CA THR A 260 5.58 -1.67 17.71
C THR A 260 5.07 -0.32 18.24
N PRO A 261 4.78 -0.21 19.56
CA PRO A 261 4.43 1.06 20.18
C PRO A 261 5.54 2.12 20.01
N GLU A 262 6.80 1.71 20.10
CA GLU A 262 7.98 2.56 19.97
C GLU A 262 8.03 3.19 18.57
N ASP A 263 7.87 2.40 17.51
CA ASP A 263 7.86 2.91 16.13
C ASP A 263 6.67 3.82 15.86
N TYR A 264 5.51 3.51 16.44
CA TYR A 264 4.33 4.38 16.36
C TYR A 264 4.60 5.75 17.02
N MET A 265 5.17 5.75 18.22
CA MET A 265 5.50 7.00 18.90
C MET A 265 6.55 7.80 18.14
N LYS A 266 7.55 7.13 17.56
CA LYS A 266 8.56 7.77 16.70
C LYS A 266 7.94 8.37 15.44
N ALA A 267 7.04 7.65 14.78
CA ALA A 267 6.31 8.15 13.62
C ALA A 267 5.45 9.38 13.96
N LYS A 268 4.77 9.36 15.11
CA LYS A 268 3.99 10.49 15.63
C LYS A 268 4.89 11.70 15.94
N GLU A 269 6.02 11.50 16.62
CA GLU A 269 7.01 12.53 16.91
C GLU A 269 7.54 13.20 15.65
N LEU A 270 7.82 12.42 14.60
CA LEU A 270 8.28 12.91 13.30
C LEU A 270 7.17 13.58 12.49
N GLY A 271 5.91 13.50 12.93
CA GLY A 271 4.77 14.12 12.24
C GLY A 271 4.32 13.39 10.98
N ALA A 272 4.42 12.05 10.95
CA ALA A 272 3.91 11.25 9.85
C ALA A 272 2.42 11.50 9.60
N ASN A 273 1.99 11.51 8.34
CA ASN A 273 0.57 11.58 7.98
C ASN A 273 -0.13 10.24 8.21
N GLY A 274 0.59 9.13 8.03
CA GLY A 274 0.05 7.80 8.24
C GLY A 274 1.12 6.78 8.58
N VAL A 275 0.68 5.70 9.20
CA VAL A 275 1.49 4.53 9.55
C VAL A 275 0.79 3.27 9.06
N MET A 276 1.54 2.39 8.40
CA MET A 276 1.02 1.11 7.91
C MET A 276 1.32 0.02 8.93
N VAL A 277 0.28 -0.63 9.42
CA VAL A 277 0.32 -1.60 10.51
C VAL A 277 -0.25 -2.97 10.09
N ASP A 278 0.29 -4.06 10.64
CA ASP A 278 -0.20 -5.42 10.38
C ASP A 278 -1.38 -5.81 11.26
N SER A 279 -1.49 -5.24 12.46
CA SER A 279 -2.56 -5.53 13.43
C SER A 279 -3.28 -4.26 13.90
N PRO A 280 -4.33 -3.81 13.19
CA PRO A 280 -5.17 -2.72 13.67
C PRO A 280 -5.77 -2.97 15.06
N SER A 281 -6.08 -4.23 15.41
CA SER A 281 -6.63 -4.58 16.73
C SER A 281 -5.64 -4.27 17.86
N GLN A 282 -4.36 -4.47 17.66
CA GLN A 282 -3.31 -4.12 18.62
C GLN A 282 -3.17 -2.60 18.76
N PHE A 283 -3.22 -1.85 17.66
CA PHE A 283 -3.08 -0.39 17.67
C PHE A 283 -4.29 0.34 18.22
N LYS A 284 -5.46 -0.25 18.23
CA LYS A 284 -6.64 0.30 18.90
C LYS A 284 -6.41 0.53 20.39
N LYS A 285 -5.70 -0.38 21.06
CA LYS A 285 -5.32 -0.23 22.48
C LYS A 285 -4.30 0.89 22.67
N ILE A 286 -3.26 0.94 21.84
CA ILE A 286 -2.20 1.96 21.90
C ILE A 286 -2.76 3.38 21.69
N ALA A 287 -3.68 3.54 20.76
CA ALA A 287 -4.33 4.84 20.50
C ALA A 287 -5.24 5.29 21.65
N HIS A 288 -5.78 4.37 22.45
CA HIS A 288 -6.56 4.68 23.66
C HIS A 288 -5.70 5.02 24.86
N ASP A 289 -4.57 4.32 25.04
CA ASP A 289 -3.68 4.48 26.20
C ASP A 289 -2.83 5.77 26.12
N ASN A 290 -2.78 6.42 24.95
CA ASN A 290 -2.02 7.65 24.68
C ASN A 290 -2.90 8.89 24.44
N LYS A 291 -4.17 8.85 24.85
CA LYS A 291 -5.06 10.03 24.95
C LYS A 291 -5.05 10.56 26.36
#